data_7416e9fc74844094e53a2a38dc5bdd67
#
_entry.id   7416e9fc74844094e53a2a38dc5bdd67
#
_cell.length_a   1.000
_cell.length_b   1.000
_cell.length_c   1.000
_cell.angle_alpha   90.00
_cell.angle_beta   90.00
_cell.angle_gamma   90.00
#
_symmetry.space_group_name_H-M   'P 1'
#
loop_
_entity.id
_entity.type
_entity.pdbx_description
1 polymer ?
#
loop_
_entity_poly.entity_id
_entity_poly.type
_entity_poly.pdbx_seq_one_letter_code
_entity_poly.pdbx_strand_id
1 'polypeptide(L)'
;MNTETTLKYCEAEIKTEIERMERELKGLPEGKIRVRHKDGVCYYSKAMGKQEQRLSRGSKEIELLLRKRFLQKSLRIRREEYRVLESAIKTVERIQENYVTPHRVAEEIKKMQGVSSQKIIFPPIESVRHPNEVIPKSFKEDKKP
;
A
#
# COMPACT_ATOMS: atom_id res chain seq x y z
N MET A 1 3.74 7.59 17.08
CA MET A 1 3.13 6.51 16.28
C MET A 1 4.24 5.75 15.57
N ASN A 2 4.27 4.45 15.73
CA ASN A 2 5.31 3.67 15.07
C ASN A 2 4.89 3.30 13.64
N THR A 3 5.81 2.69 12.91
CA THR A 3 5.57 2.37 11.51
C THR A 3 4.37 1.45 11.32
N GLU A 4 4.26 0.43 12.16
CA GLU A 4 3.16 -0.52 12.05
C GLU A 4 1.82 0.16 12.26
N THR A 5 1.72 1.01 13.28
CA THR A 5 0.49 1.73 13.56
C THR A 5 0.11 2.66 12.42
N THR A 6 1.11 3.36 11.86
CA THR A 6 0.88 4.26 10.74
C THR A 6 0.36 3.50 9.53
N LEU A 7 0.97 2.36 9.22
CA LEU A 7 0.55 1.55 8.08
C LEU A 7 -0.86 1.02 8.27
N LYS A 8 -1.21 0.59 9.48
CA LYS A 8 -2.55 0.09 9.76
C LYS A 8 -3.59 1.19 9.66
N TYR A 9 -3.24 2.39 10.07
CA TYR A 9 -4.14 3.52 9.93
C TYR A 9 -4.41 3.82 8.45
N CYS A 10 -3.36 3.84 7.64
CA CYS A 10 -3.52 4.07 6.21
C CYS A 10 -4.32 2.95 5.56
N GLU A 11 -4.09 1.72 5.98
CA GLU A 11 -4.84 0.59 5.44
C GLU A 11 -6.33 0.73 5.73
N ALA A 12 -6.66 1.12 6.95
CA ALA A 12 -8.05 1.28 7.34
C ALA A 12 -8.73 2.40 6.55
N GLU A 13 -8.02 3.49 6.31
CA GLU A 13 -8.56 4.59 5.53
C GLU A 13 -8.84 4.18 4.08
N ILE A 14 -7.90 3.46 3.48
CA ILE A 14 -8.06 3.01 2.11
C ILE A 14 -9.20 2.00 2.01
N LYS A 15 -9.32 1.12 3.00
CA LYS A 15 -10.41 0.16 3.03
C LYS A 15 -11.76 0.85 3.07
N THR A 16 -11.88 1.89 3.90
CA THR A 16 -13.11 2.66 4.00
C THR A 16 -13.44 3.33 2.67
N GLU A 17 -12.42 3.87 2.01
CA GLU A 17 -12.61 4.52 0.73
C GLU A 17 -13.03 3.52 -0.34
N ILE A 18 -12.43 2.33 -0.35
CA ILE A 18 -12.80 1.28 -1.28
C ILE A 18 -14.27 0.90 -1.09
N GLU A 19 -14.70 0.74 0.15
CA GLU A 19 -16.09 0.39 0.45
C GLU A 19 -17.06 1.47 0.00
N ARG A 20 -16.67 2.74 0.18
CA ARG A 20 -17.49 3.86 -0.26
C ARG A 20 -17.63 3.85 -1.78
N MET A 21 -16.53 3.63 -2.49
CA MET A 21 -16.55 3.58 -3.95
C MET A 21 -17.39 2.42 -4.46
N GLU A 22 -17.29 1.27 -3.82
CA GLU A 22 -18.06 0.10 -4.21
C GLU A 22 -19.55 0.34 -4.03
N ARG A 23 -19.92 1.02 -2.95
CA ARG A 23 -21.32 1.35 -2.72
C ARG A 23 -21.83 2.32 -3.79
N GLU A 24 -21.02 3.31 -4.13
CA GLU A 24 -21.42 4.27 -5.15
C GLU A 24 -21.59 3.59 -6.50
N LEU A 25 -20.67 2.66 -6.82
CA LEU A 25 -20.74 1.93 -8.10
C LEU A 25 -22.03 1.12 -8.23
N LYS A 26 -22.53 0.57 -7.13
CA LYS A 26 -23.76 -0.22 -7.19
C LYS A 26 -24.96 0.61 -7.58
N GLY A 27 -24.92 1.90 -7.32
CA GLY A 27 -26.03 2.79 -7.67
C GLY A 27 -25.94 3.38 -9.06
N LEU A 28 -24.88 3.07 -9.82
CA LEU A 28 -24.71 3.65 -11.14
C LEU A 28 -25.26 2.71 -12.23
N PRO A 29 -25.65 3.27 -13.38
CA PRO A 29 -26.28 2.46 -14.42
C PRO A 29 -25.32 1.44 -15.01
N GLU A 30 -25.92 0.40 -15.59
CA GLU A 30 -25.14 -0.63 -16.25
C GLU A 30 -24.59 -0.10 -17.56
N GLY A 31 -23.56 -0.78 -18.06
CA GLY A 31 -23.00 -0.42 -19.32
C GLY A 31 -21.65 0.27 -19.18
N LYS A 32 -20.98 0.40 -20.29
CA LYS A 32 -19.66 0.98 -20.35
C LYS A 32 -19.68 2.12 -21.34
N ILE A 33 -19.18 3.29 -20.94
CA ILE A 33 -19.19 4.43 -21.83
C ILE A 33 -18.03 4.34 -22.82
N ARG A 34 -18.34 4.70 -24.07
CA ARG A 34 -17.33 4.84 -25.10
C ARG A 34 -17.39 6.25 -25.64
N VAL A 35 -16.23 6.86 -25.78
CA VAL A 35 -16.11 8.22 -26.25
C VAL A 35 -15.36 8.19 -27.58
N ARG A 36 -15.94 8.78 -28.60
CA ARG A 36 -15.31 8.88 -29.93
C ARG A 36 -15.19 10.33 -30.31
N HIS A 37 -14.07 10.65 -30.93
CA HIS A 37 -13.83 12.00 -31.42
C HIS A 37 -13.88 11.99 -32.94
N LYS A 38 -14.66 12.87 -33.50
CA LYS A 38 -14.74 13.02 -34.96
C LYS A 38 -14.96 14.49 -35.28
N ASP A 39 -14.09 15.04 -36.11
CA ASP A 39 -14.18 16.43 -36.54
C ASP A 39 -14.29 17.40 -35.39
N GLY A 40 -13.50 17.16 -34.31
CA GLY A 40 -13.49 18.02 -33.16
C GLY A 40 -14.69 17.88 -32.25
N VAL A 41 -15.56 16.92 -32.52
CA VAL A 41 -16.78 16.70 -31.74
C VAL A 41 -16.69 15.35 -31.03
N CYS A 42 -17.15 15.32 -29.77
CA CYS A 42 -17.19 14.09 -29.00
C CYS A 42 -18.54 13.41 -29.15
N TYR A 43 -18.52 12.15 -29.42
CA TYR A 43 -19.72 11.31 -29.48
C TYR A 43 -19.65 10.26 -28.39
N TYR A 44 -20.78 10.06 -27.71
CA TYR A 44 -20.84 9.13 -26.58
C TYR A 44 -21.77 7.99 -26.91
N SER A 45 -21.37 6.79 -26.53
CA SER A 45 -22.22 5.61 -26.66
C SER A 45 -22.05 4.73 -25.44
N LYS A 46 -23.05 3.91 -25.20
CA LYS A 46 -23.04 2.96 -24.10
C LYS A 46 -22.98 1.56 -24.67
N ALA A 47 -21.99 0.80 -24.21
CA ALA A 47 -21.84 -0.59 -24.62
C ALA A 47 -22.40 -1.50 -23.53
N MET A 48 -23.31 -2.41 -23.92
CA MET A 48 -23.85 -3.40 -23.02
C MET A 48 -23.71 -4.75 -23.71
N GLY A 49 -22.67 -5.48 -23.31
CA GLY A 49 -22.37 -6.74 -23.99
C GLY A 49 -22.02 -6.49 -25.45
N LYS A 50 -22.80 -7.08 -26.34
CA LYS A 50 -22.57 -6.92 -27.79
C LYS A 50 -23.33 -5.75 -28.38
N GLN A 51 -24.21 -5.14 -27.59
CA GLN A 51 -25.01 -4.02 -28.09
C GLN A 51 -24.35 -2.70 -27.72
N GLU A 52 -24.53 -1.73 -28.59
CA GLU A 52 -24.01 -0.39 -28.35
C GLU A 52 -25.13 0.58 -28.69
N GLN A 53 -25.42 1.49 -27.74
CA GLN A 53 -26.46 2.47 -27.86
C GLN A 53 -25.86 3.87 -27.82
N ARG A 54 -26.19 4.66 -28.82
CA ARG A 54 -25.70 6.03 -28.86
C ARG A 54 -26.43 6.87 -27.80
N LEU A 55 -25.68 7.73 -27.12
CA LEU A 55 -26.24 8.58 -26.08
C LEU A 55 -26.36 10.01 -26.58
N SER A 56 -27.46 10.64 -26.22
CA SER A 56 -27.69 12.04 -26.61
C SER A 56 -26.76 12.97 -25.84
N ARG A 57 -26.30 14.00 -26.54
CA ARG A 57 -25.45 15.00 -25.94
C ARG A 57 -26.17 15.66 -24.77
N GLY A 58 -25.46 15.85 -23.66
CA GLY A 58 -26.07 16.45 -22.48
C GLY A 58 -26.91 15.51 -21.66
N SER A 59 -26.94 14.24 -22.01
CA SER A 59 -27.68 13.24 -21.27
C SER A 59 -27.05 13.04 -19.90
N LYS A 60 -27.88 12.92 -18.90
CA LYS A 60 -27.37 12.66 -17.55
C LYS A 60 -26.71 11.30 -17.46
N GLU A 61 -27.11 10.38 -18.31
CA GLU A 61 -26.51 9.05 -18.34
C GLU A 61 -25.04 9.12 -18.71
N ILE A 62 -24.64 10.07 -19.55
CA ILE A 62 -23.23 10.27 -19.89
C ILE A 62 -22.43 10.61 -18.65
N GLU A 63 -22.94 11.54 -17.82
CA GLU A 63 -22.26 11.93 -16.60
C GLU A 63 -22.12 10.73 -15.65
N LEU A 64 -23.19 9.97 -15.50
CA LEU A 64 -23.19 8.82 -14.60
C LEU A 64 -22.23 7.74 -15.06
N LEU A 65 -22.17 7.48 -16.35
CA LEU A 65 -21.26 6.48 -16.88
C LEU A 65 -19.81 6.95 -16.84
N LEU A 66 -19.56 8.24 -17.02
CA LEU A 66 -18.21 8.78 -16.85
C LEU A 66 -17.79 8.69 -15.39
N ARG A 67 -18.71 8.96 -14.46
CA ARG A 67 -18.43 8.79 -13.04
C ARG A 67 -18.12 7.33 -12.72
N LYS A 68 -18.87 6.41 -13.31
CA LYS A 68 -18.62 4.98 -13.14
C LYS A 68 -17.23 4.60 -13.62
N ARG A 69 -16.84 5.13 -14.78
CA ARG A 69 -15.51 4.85 -15.33
C ARG A 69 -14.41 5.38 -14.41
N PHE A 70 -14.61 6.59 -13.90
CA PHE A 70 -13.66 7.18 -12.96
C PHE A 70 -13.54 6.35 -11.69
N LEU A 71 -14.68 5.92 -11.13
CA LEU A 71 -14.68 5.11 -9.92
C LEU A 71 -14.02 3.75 -10.14
N GLN A 72 -14.25 3.14 -11.29
CA GLN A 72 -13.64 1.86 -11.59
C GLN A 72 -12.11 1.96 -11.65
N LYS A 73 -11.63 3.04 -12.26
CA LYS A 73 -10.19 3.26 -12.32
C LYS A 73 -9.60 3.58 -10.96
N SER A 74 -10.26 4.44 -10.21
CA SER A 74 -9.81 4.79 -8.87
C SER A 74 -9.82 3.59 -7.95
N LEU A 75 -10.86 2.76 -8.07
CA LEU A 75 -10.99 1.56 -7.26
C LEU A 75 -9.85 0.59 -7.52
N ARG A 76 -9.46 0.45 -8.79
CA ARG A 76 -8.34 -0.41 -9.13
C ARG A 76 -7.06 0.06 -8.47
N ILE A 77 -6.83 1.37 -8.49
CA ILE A 77 -5.65 1.96 -7.87
C ILE A 77 -5.69 1.76 -6.35
N ARG A 78 -6.84 2.01 -5.72
CA ARG A 78 -6.96 1.86 -4.28
C ARG A 78 -6.79 0.42 -3.83
N ARG A 79 -7.30 -0.53 -4.61
CA ARG A 79 -7.12 -1.94 -4.30
C ARG A 79 -5.65 -2.35 -4.39
N GLU A 80 -4.92 -1.76 -5.33
CA GLU A 80 -3.51 -2.02 -5.45
C GLU A 80 -2.76 -1.45 -4.26
N GLU A 81 -3.09 -0.22 -3.86
CA GLU A 81 -2.49 0.39 -2.67
C GLU A 81 -2.79 -0.44 -1.42
N TYR A 82 -4.01 -0.93 -1.31
CA TYR A 82 -4.40 -1.73 -0.16
C TYR A 82 -3.55 -3.01 -0.09
N ARG A 83 -3.34 -3.64 -1.23
CA ARG A 83 -2.54 -4.86 -1.30
C ARG A 83 -1.09 -4.61 -0.89
N VAL A 84 -0.53 -3.49 -1.34
CA VAL A 84 0.82 -3.11 -0.98
C VAL A 84 0.93 -2.84 0.52
N LEU A 85 -0.05 -2.15 1.09
CA LEU A 85 -0.06 -1.88 2.52
C LEU A 85 -0.21 -3.15 3.35
N GLU A 86 -1.07 -4.06 2.92
CA GLU A 86 -1.22 -5.34 3.59
C GLU A 86 0.11 -6.09 3.64
N SER A 87 0.81 -6.12 2.52
CA SER A 87 2.09 -6.78 2.42
C SER A 87 3.13 -6.10 3.31
N ALA A 88 3.13 -4.77 3.32
CA ALA A 88 4.06 -4.01 4.14
C ALA A 88 3.82 -4.25 5.62
N ILE A 89 2.57 -4.31 6.04
CA ILE A 89 2.22 -4.57 7.43
C ILE A 89 2.73 -5.94 7.85
N LYS A 90 2.52 -6.95 7.02
CA LYS A 90 3.00 -8.29 7.33
C LYS A 90 4.51 -8.32 7.46
N THR A 91 5.20 -7.59 6.60
CA THR A 91 6.65 -7.51 6.65
C THR A 91 7.12 -6.86 7.93
N VAL A 92 6.50 -5.74 8.32
CA VAL A 92 6.87 -5.04 9.54
C VAL A 92 6.59 -5.90 10.77
N GLU A 93 5.47 -6.60 10.80
CA GLU A 93 5.15 -7.49 11.90
C GLU A 93 6.17 -8.59 12.04
N ARG A 94 6.59 -9.17 10.91
CA ARG A 94 7.60 -10.22 10.92
C ARG A 94 8.93 -9.71 11.45
N ILE A 95 9.32 -8.50 11.05
CA ILE A 95 10.55 -7.89 11.52
C ILE A 95 10.49 -7.68 13.03
N GLN A 96 9.35 -7.20 13.53
CA GLN A 96 9.21 -6.96 14.96
C GLN A 96 9.21 -8.24 15.76
N GLU A 97 8.62 -9.30 15.24
CA GLU A 97 8.63 -10.60 15.91
C GLU A 97 10.04 -11.13 16.06
N ASN A 98 10.90 -10.83 15.10
CA ASN A 98 12.27 -11.32 15.11
C ASN A 98 13.24 -10.33 15.74
N TYR A 99 12.75 -9.22 16.24
CA TYR A 99 13.61 -8.23 16.86
C TYR A 99 14.05 -8.72 18.24
N VAL A 100 15.36 -8.72 18.46
CA VAL A 100 15.92 -9.21 19.71
C VAL A 100 16.64 -8.07 20.42
N THR A 101 16.20 -7.75 21.63
CA THR A 101 16.84 -6.71 22.42
C THR A 101 17.99 -7.30 23.21
N PRO A 102 18.96 -6.48 23.64
CA PRO A 102 20.05 -7.00 24.46
C PRO A 102 19.55 -7.67 25.73
N HIS A 103 18.53 -7.11 26.37
CA HIS A 103 17.98 -7.72 27.57
C HIS A 103 17.41 -9.10 27.30
N ARG A 104 16.69 -9.24 26.20
CA ARG A 104 16.09 -10.52 25.84
C ARG A 104 17.15 -11.56 25.52
N VAL A 105 18.23 -11.14 24.84
CA VAL A 105 19.34 -12.02 24.56
C VAL A 105 19.99 -12.51 25.85
N ALA A 106 20.16 -11.60 26.81
CA ALA A 106 20.75 -11.95 28.08
C ALA A 106 19.93 -13.00 28.82
N GLU A 107 18.61 -12.85 28.78
CA GLU A 107 17.73 -13.81 29.43
C GLU A 107 17.80 -15.19 28.76
N GLU A 108 17.84 -15.21 27.46
CA GLU A 108 17.91 -16.46 26.74
C GLU A 108 19.23 -17.18 26.97
N ILE A 109 20.32 -16.42 27.02
CA ILE A 109 21.63 -17.00 27.30
C ILE A 109 21.67 -17.58 28.70
N LYS A 110 21.08 -16.88 29.65
CA LYS A 110 21.01 -17.39 31.03
C LYS A 110 20.26 -18.71 31.10
N LYS A 111 19.17 -18.82 30.35
CA LYS A 111 18.40 -20.05 30.32
C LYS A 111 19.19 -21.19 29.72
N MET A 112 19.93 -20.91 28.66
CA MET A 112 20.74 -21.94 28.01
C MET A 112 21.90 -22.39 28.85
N GLN A 113 22.51 -21.49 29.57
CA GLN A 113 23.68 -21.82 30.42
C GLN A 113 23.31 -22.30 31.81
N GLY A 114 22.04 -22.29 32.13
CA GLY A 114 21.59 -22.69 33.45
C GLY A 114 21.94 -21.60 34.46
N VAL A 115 22.62 -22.03 35.52
CA VAL A 115 22.93 -21.10 36.59
C VAL A 115 24.30 -20.44 36.44
N SER A 116 24.79 -20.38 35.24
CA SER A 116 26.08 -19.78 34.98
C SER A 116 26.10 -18.34 35.55
N SER A 117 27.13 -18.02 36.27
CA SER A 117 27.28 -16.69 36.78
C SER A 117 28.18 -15.82 35.94
N GLN A 118 28.52 -16.26 34.78
CA GLN A 118 29.39 -15.50 33.90
C GLN A 118 28.73 -14.22 33.48
N LYS A 119 29.54 -13.20 33.39
CA LYS A 119 29.05 -11.90 32.98
C LYS A 119 28.89 -11.87 31.49
N ILE A 120 27.75 -11.42 31.05
CA ILE A 120 27.45 -11.32 29.61
C ILE A 120 27.65 -9.88 29.18
N ILE A 121 28.45 -9.71 28.14
CA ILE A 121 28.75 -8.38 27.61
C ILE A 121 28.18 -8.28 26.21
N PHE A 122 27.43 -7.24 25.99
CA PHE A 122 26.85 -6.99 24.67
C PHE A 122 27.57 -5.84 23.97
N PRO A 123 27.66 -5.87 22.64
CA PRO A 123 28.25 -4.74 21.95
C PRO A 123 27.35 -3.52 22.09
N PRO A 124 27.90 -2.33 21.99
CA PRO A 124 27.10 -1.14 22.05
C PRO A 124 26.12 -1.10 20.88
N ILE A 125 25.01 -0.42 21.09
CA ILE A 125 24.02 -0.31 20.05
C ILE A 125 24.60 0.31 18.80
N GLU A 126 25.48 1.27 18.95
CA GLU A 126 26.12 1.90 17.81
C GLU A 126 26.87 0.91 16.96
N SER A 127 27.54 -0.05 17.59
CA SER A 127 28.25 -1.06 16.82
C SER A 127 27.34 -1.92 15.99
N VAL A 128 26.18 -2.22 16.52
CA VAL A 128 25.21 -3.04 15.79
C VAL A 128 24.64 -2.28 14.62
N ARG A 129 24.49 -0.99 14.78
CA ARG A 129 23.90 -0.16 13.74
C ARG A 129 24.84 0.16 12.59
N HIS A 130 26.10 0.19 12.87
CA HIS A 130 27.09 0.65 11.92
C HIS A 130 27.19 -0.11 10.62
N PRO A 131 26.87 -1.36 10.50
CA PRO A 131 26.96 -1.98 9.18
C PRO A 131 26.20 -1.26 8.11
N ASN A 132 25.16 -0.57 8.48
CA ASN A 132 24.39 0.17 7.51
C ASN A 132 24.95 1.54 7.27
N GLU A 133 25.55 2.11 8.26
CA GLU A 133 26.06 3.44 8.13
C GLU A 133 27.39 3.48 7.42
N VAL A 134 28.10 2.43 7.51
CA VAL A 134 29.36 2.39 6.87
C VAL A 134 29.24 2.39 5.38
N ILE A 135 28.11 2.06 4.91
CA ILE A 135 27.89 2.12 3.53
C ILE A 135 28.33 3.38 2.93
N PRO A 136 28.12 4.44 3.55
CA PRO A 136 28.50 5.66 2.97
C PRO A 136 29.96 5.81 2.84
N LYS A 137 30.68 5.18 3.57
CA LYS A 137 32.02 5.38 3.42
C LYS A 137 32.47 4.77 2.27
N SER A 138 31.95 3.85 1.98
CA SER A 138 32.33 3.37 0.78
C SER A 138 31.33 3.76 -0.18
N PHE A 139 30.72 4.27 0.22
CA PHE A 139 29.84 4.64 -0.58
C PHE A 139 29.73 5.98 -0.62
N LYS A 140 30.52 6.31 -0.04
CA LYS A 140 30.87 7.13 0.00
C LYS A 140 31.84 7.47 -0.26
N GLU A 141 31.99 7.05 -0.16
CA GLU A 141 32.64 7.03 -0.32
C GLU A 141 33.02 6.95 -0.87
N ASP A 142 32.98 7.14 -1.11
CA ASP A 142 33.26 7.08 -1.54
C ASP A 142 33.32 7.60 -1.75
N LYS A 143 33.27 8.31 -1.61
CA LYS A 143 33.30 8.71 -1.62
C LYS A 143 33.89 9.16 -1.46
N LYS A 144 34.25 9.44 -1.29
CA LYS A 144 34.75 9.61 -1.10
C LYS A 144 35.39 9.60 -1.24
N PRO A 145 35.72 9.96 -1.42
CA PRO A 145 36.30 9.86 -1.48
C PRO A 145 36.55 9.92 -1.44
#